data_b25ac2c22ee0c7e8414edd6df1bec605
#
_entry.id   b25ac2c22ee0c7e8414edd6df1bec605
#
_cell.length_a   1.000
_cell.length_b   1.000
_cell.length_c   1.000
_cell.angle_alpha   90.00
_cell.angle_beta   90.00
_cell.angle_gamma   90.00
#
_symmetry.space_group_name_H-M   'P 1'
#
loop_
_entity.id
_entity.type
_entity.pdbx_description
1 polymer ?
#
loop_
_entity_poly.entity_id
_entity_poly.type
_entity_poly.pdbx_seq_one_letter_code
_entity_poly.pdbx_strand_id
1 'polypeptide(L)' 'MKRAYKVDELDCANCAAKMERAAAKVEGVDSVAINFMAQKITLEANDDIFMEVLDKVEKAMQSVEKDVSIVR' A
#
# COMPACT_ATOMS: atom_id res chain seq x y z
N MET A 1 13.37 -5.60 3.22
CA MET A 1 12.33 -6.65 3.14
C MET A 1 11.29 -6.24 2.12
N LYS A 2 10.88 -7.19 1.30
CA LYS A 2 9.91 -6.95 0.26
C LYS A 2 8.80 -8.00 0.35
N ARG A 3 7.55 -7.55 0.45
CA ARG A 3 6.41 -8.44 0.53
C ARG A 3 5.25 -7.93 -0.29
N ALA A 4 4.44 -8.87 -0.78
CA ALA A 4 3.21 -8.56 -1.49
C ALA A 4 2.02 -9.00 -0.64
N TYR A 5 0.97 -8.18 -0.64
CA TYR A 5 -0.26 -8.45 0.10
C TYR A 5 -1.45 -8.22 -0.81
N LYS A 6 -2.53 -8.93 -0.53
CA LYS A 6 -3.80 -8.68 -1.20
C LYS A 6 -4.42 -7.39 -0.66
N VAL A 7 -5.07 -6.64 -1.53
CA VAL A 7 -5.81 -5.43 -1.15
C VAL A 7 -7.28 -5.66 -1.40
N ASP A 8 -8.10 -5.49 -0.36
CA ASP A 8 -9.55 -5.58 -0.49
C ASP A 8 -10.14 -4.22 -0.86
N GLU A 9 -11.25 -4.24 -1.57
CA GLU A 9 -12.02 -3.04 -1.95
C GLU A 9 -11.26 -2.08 -2.86
N LEU A 10 -10.38 -2.63 -3.70
CA LEU A 10 -9.65 -1.84 -4.70
C LEU A 10 -10.47 -1.81 -5.99
N ASP A 11 -11.39 -0.86 -6.08
CA ASP A 11 -12.41 -0.81 -7.13
C ASP A 11 -12.10 0.14 -8.28
N CYS A 12 -11.08 0.98 -8.14
CA CYS A 12 -10.84 2.08 -9.08
C CYS A 12 -9.37 2.17 -9.43
N ALA A 13 -9.06 2.12 -10.73
CA ALA A 13 -7.67 2.23 -11.20
C ALA A 13 -7.06 3.60 -10.87
N ASN A 14 -7.85 4.67 -10.98
CA ASN A 14 -7.37 6.01 -10.60
C ASN A 14 -7.09 6.10 -9.11
N CYS A 15 -7.92 5.46 -8.30
CA CYS A 15 -7.71 5.40 -6.85
C CYS A 15 -6.43 4.62 -6.54
N ALA A 16 -6.18 3.52 -7.24
CA ALA A 16 -4.95 2.74 -7.06
C ALA A 16 -3.71 3.60 -7.33
N ALA A 17 -3.73 4.40 -8.39
CA ALA A 17 -2.61 5.29 -8.71
C ALA A 17 -2.42 6.35 -7.62
N LYS A 18 -3.50 6.92 -7.09
CA LYS A 18 -3.43 7.90 -6.01
C LYS A 18 -2.90 7.26 -4.73
N MET A 19 -3.36 6.05 -4.41
CA MET A 19 -2.89 5.30 -3.24
C MET A 19 -1.39 5.01 -3.35
N GLU A 20 -0.93 4.62 -4.53
CA GLU A 20 0.48 4.35 -4.75
C GLU A 20 1.33 5.59 -4.51
N ARG A 21 0.87 6.75 -5.00
CA ARG A 21 1.57 8.01 -4.75
C ARG A 21 1.58 8.37 -3.27
N ALA A 22 0.45 8.22 -2.59
CA ALA A 22 0.35 8.50 -1.16
C ALA A 22 1.25 7.57 -0.36
N ALA A 23 1.25 6.28 -0.71
CA ALA A 23 2.08 5.29 -0.03
C ALA A 23 3.57 5.56 -0.25
N ALA A 24 3.95 5.99 -1.45
CA ALA A 24 5.34 6.29 -1.76
C ALA A 24 5.89 7.46 -0.94
N LYS A 25 5.02 8.32 -0.45
CA LYS A 25 5.42 9.48 0.40
C LYS A 25 5.57 9.09 1.86
N VAL A 26 5.17 7.91 2.25
CA VAL A 26 5.29 7.46 3.63
C VAL A 26 6.76 7.29 3.98
N GLU A 27 7.17 7.85 5.10
CA GLU A 27 8.55 7.73 5.58
C GLU A 27 8.87 6.28 5.87
N GLY A 28 10.02 5.81 5.38
CA GLY A 28 10.46 4.45 5.56
C GLY A 28 10.16 3.53 4.39
N VAL A 29 9.37 3.98 3.41
CA VAL A 29 9.09 3.20 2.21
C VAL A 29 10.27 3.30 1.24
N ASP A 30 10.88 2.16 0.92
CA ASP A 30 11.91 2.09 -0.10
C ASP A 30 11.29 2.03 -1.50
N SER A 31 10.27 1.21 -1.65
CA SER A 31 9.48 1.19 -2.88
C SER A 31 8.10 0.63 -2.60
N VAL A 32 7.13 1.01 -3.40
CA VAL A 32 5.77 0.50 -3.30
C VAL A 32 5.17 0.46 -4.71
N ALA A 33 4.43 -0.60 -4.98
CA ALA A 33 3.71 -0.75 -6.25
C ALA A 33 2.34 -1.36 -5.95
N ILE A 34 1.30 -0.80 -6.56
CA ILE A 34 -0.05 -1.33 -6.43
C ILE A 34 -0.49 -1.83 -7.80
N ASN A 35 -0.85 -3.11 -7.85
CA ASN A 35 -1.34 -3.74 -9.06
C ASN A 35 -2.86 -3.83 -8.97
N PHE A 36 -3.55 -2.97 -9.70
CA PHE A 36 -5.01 -2.94 -9.72
C PHE A 36 -5.61 -4.25 -10.26
N MET A 37 -5.04 -4.77 -11.33
CA MET A 37 -5.57 -5.97 -11.98
C MET A 37 -5.48 -7.20 -11.08
N ALA A 38 -4.39 -7.32 -10.32
CA ALA A 38 -4.20 -8.43 -9.40
C ALA A 38 -4.73 -8.11 -8.00
N GLN A 39 -5.09 -6.86 -7.75
CA GLN A 39 -5.52 -6.36 -6.43
C GLN A 39 -4.51 -6.68 -5.34
N LYS A 40 -3.26 -6.34 -5.62
CA LYS A 40 -2.14 -6.58 -4.71
C LYS A 40 -1.28 -5.35 -4.57
N ILE A 41 -0.66 -5.23 -3.42
CA ILE A 41 0.34 -4.21 -3.15
C ILE A 41 1.67 -4.92 -2.85
N THR A 42 2.75 -4.41 -3.44
CA THR A 42 4.10 -4.88 -3.14
C THR A 42 4.82 -3.74 -2.43
N LEU A 43 5.28 -4.00 -1.21
CA LEU A 43 5.95 -3.01 -0.38
C LEU A 43 7.36 -3.46 -0.06
N GLU A 44 8.31 -2.56 -0.23
CA GLU A 44 9.69 -2.76 0.17
C GLU A 44 10.07 -1.72 1.21
N ALA A 45 10.58 -2.17 2.34
CA ALA A 45 11.00 -1.31 3.44
C ALA A 45 12.01 -2.07 4.31
N ASN A 46 12.67 -1.33 5.21
CA ASN A 46 13.63 -1.92 6.13
C ASN A 46 12.94 -2.92 7.05
N ASP A 47 13.58 -4.08 7.28
CA ASP A 47 13.02 -5.16 8.09
C ASP A 47 12.64 -4.70 9.49
N ASP A 48 13.45 -3.84 10.10
CA ASP A 48 13.23 -3.41 11.48
C ASP A 48 11.94 -2.61 11.66
N ILE A 49 11.50 -1.94 10.61
CA ILE A 49 10.34 -1.07 10.67
C ILE A 49 9.23 -1.48 9.68
N PHE A 50 9.38 -2.66 9.06
CA PHE A 50 8.48 -3.08 8.00
C PHE A 50 7.01 -3.04 8.41
N MET A 51 6.69 -3.63 9.56
CA MET A 51 5.29 -3.68 10.02
C MET A 51 4.75 -2.29 10.33
N GLU A 52 5.56 -1.43 10.90
CA GLU A 52 5.19 -0.04 11.16
C GLU A 52 4.93 0.72 9.87
N VAL A 53 5.82 0.55 8.89
CA VAL A 53 5.67 1.16 7.58
C VAL A 53 4.42 0.62 6.89
N LEU A 54 4.16 -0.67 7.00
CA LEU A 54 2.96 -1.29 6.43
C LEU A 54 1.69 -0.66 6.99
N ASP A 55 1.63 -0.42 8.30
CA ASP A 55 0.49 0.25 8.93
C ASP A 55 0.31 1.67 8.38
N LYS A 56 1.39 2.40 8.22
CA LYS A 56 1.35 3.76 7.69
C LYS A 56 0.91 3.78 6.23
N VAL A 57 1.38 2.82 5.46
CA VAL A 57 0.99 2.67 4.04
C VAL A 57 -0.51 2.39 3.95
N GLU A 58 -1.02 1.50 4.79
CA GLU A 58 -2.45 1.20 4.82
C GLU A 58 -3.27 2.44 5.14
N LYS A 59 -2.84 3.22 6.12
CA LYS A 59 -3.51 4.48 6.47
C LYS A 59 -3.45 5.49 5.34
N ALA A 60 -2.33 5.57 4.63
CA ALA A 60 -2.20 6.45 3.49
C ALA A 60 -3.17 6.04 2.37
N MET A 61 -3.32 4.75 2.14
CA MET A 61 -4.28 4.24 1.17
C MET A 61 -5.71 4.57 1.58
N GLN A 62 -6.02 4.42 2.87
CA GLN A 62 -7.34 4.72 3.39
C GLN A 62 -7.69 6.20 3.35
N SER A 63 -6.70 7.07 3.26
CA SER A 63 -6.94 8.50 3.07
C SER A 63 -7.47 8.82 1.68
N VAL A 64 -7.20 7.95 0.71
CA VAL A 64 -7.71 8.07 -0.65
C VAL A 64 -9.06 7.36 -0.78
N GLU A 65 -9.15 6.13 -0.27
CA GLU A 65 -10.35 5.32 -0.30
C GLU A 65 -10.50 4.61 1.04
N LYS A 66 -11.44 5.06 1.86
CA LYS A 66 -11.54 4.62 3.26
C LYS A 66 -11.90 3.13 3.42
N ASP A 67 -12.50 2.53 2.40
CA ASP A 67 -12.94 1.14 2.49
C ASP A 67 -11.85 0.13 2.15
N VAL A 68 -10.73 0.61 1.63
CA VAL A 68 -9.62 -0.27 1.25
C VAL A 68 -8.92 -0.81 2.48
N SER A 69 -8.47 -2.06 2.40
CA SER A 69 -7.67 -2.66 3.46
C SER A 69 -6.64 -3.61 2.87
N ILE A 70 -5.53 -3.76 3.59
CA ILE A 70 -4.48 -4.71 3.24
C ILE A 70 -4.74 -6.01 3.99
N VAL A 71 -4.86 -7.10 3.26
CA VAL A 71 -5.06 -8.43 3.84
C VAL A 71 -3.69 -8.98 4.22
N ARG A 72 -3.45 -9.17 5.48
CA ARG A 72 -2.16 -9.62 6.03
C ARG A 72 -2.12 -11.09 6.36
#